data_ca48a6e61913717418e51e21bedbd7dc
#
_entry.id   ca48a6e61913717418e51e21bedbd7dc
#
_cell.length_a   1.000
_cell.length_b   1.000
_cell.length_c   1.000
_cell.angle_alpha   90.00
_cell.angle_beta   90.00
_cell.angle_gamma   90.00
#
_symmetry.space_group_name_H-M   'P 1'
#
loop_
_entity.id
_entity.type
_entity.pdbx_description
1 polymer ?
#
loop_
_entity_poly.entity_id
_entity_poly.type
_entity_poly.pdbx_seq_one_letter_code
_entity_poly.pdbx_strand_id
1 'polypeptide(L)'
;VIRKSSNIGAAKIAFLLGKESTLSYLHEFGFGQYTGLDLPGETRGFIRSAESIKTIEFATTAFGQGATANALQLAYATAALGNDGARMRPILIKEVHNEHGEVIVRSTPTIDKQVVSPRTAQQTVVMMETVTQEGGTGKSARVPGFRVAGKTGTAQKADPKGGYSETDRIGSWVGLVPAEDP
;
A
#
# COMPACT_ATOMS: atom_id res chain seq x y z
N VAL A 1 3.30 13.84 -9.79
CA VAL A 1 3.06 12.41 -10.04
C VAL A 1 1.85 11.95 -9.24
N ILE A 2 1.87 12.01 -7.88
CA ILE A 2 0.85 11.46 -6.97
C ILE A 2 -0.54 12.08 -7.24
N ARG A 3 -0.67 13.41 -7.19
CA ARG A 3 -1.95 14.14 -7.35
C ARG A 3 -2.72 13.78 -8.63
N LYS A 4 -2.01 13.62 -9.75
CA LYS A 4 -2.59 13.32 -11.08
C LYS A 4 -2.51 11.84 -11.44
N SER A 5 -1.97 11.00 -10.56
CA SER A 5 -1.76 9.56 -10.80
C SER A 5 -1.02 9.30 -12.13
N SER A 6 0.10 10.00 -12.37
CA SER A 6 0.84 9.89 -13.63
C SER A 6 1.64 8.59 -13.70
N ASN A 7 1.22 7.65 -14.54
CA ASN A 7 1.94 6.39 -14.79
C ASN A 7 3.36 6.64 -15.35
N ILE A 8 3.49 7.57 -16.30
CA ILE A 8 4.78 7.94 -16.87
C ILE A 8 5.70 8.52 -15.80
N GLY A 9 5.16 9.37 -14.90
CA GLY A 9 5.92 9.93 -13.79
C GLY A 9 6.38 8.87 -12.80
N ALA A 10 5.52 7.91 -12.45
CA ALA A 10 5.87 6.79 -11.58
C ALA A 10 6.96 5.91 -12.20
N ALA A 11 6.80 5.52 -13.47
CA ALA A 11 7.80 4.74 -14.19
C ALA A 11 9.16 5.45 -14.26
N LYS A 12 9.20 6.77 -14.57
CA LYS A 12 10.45 7.54 -14.58
C LYS A 12 11.14 7.54 -13.21
N ILE A 13 10.39 7.70 -12.11
CA ILE A 13 10.97 7.64 -10.76
C ILE A 13 11.54 6.25 -10.49
N ALA A 14 10.81 5.17 -10.82
CA ALA A 14 11.29 3.82 -10.64
C ALA A 14 12.58 3.54 -11.44
N PHE A 15 12.67 4.02 -12.67
CA PHE A 15 13.90 3.89 -13.48
C PHE A 15 15.08 4.67 -12.89
N LEU A 16 14.85 5.83 -12.27
CA LEU A 16 15.88 6.58 -11.57
C LEU A 16 16.37 5.87 -10.30
N LEU A 17 15.47 5.18 -9.59
CA LEU A 17 15.80 4.40 -8.39
C LEU A 17 16.50 3.07 -8.72
N GLY A 18 16.23 2.50 -9.89
CA GLY A 18 16.65 1.16 -10.30
C GLY A 18 15.73 0.05 -9.80
N LYS A 19 15.84 -1.12 -10.44
CA LYS A 19 14.98 -2.29 -10.18
C LYS A 19 15.12 -2.79 -8.74
N GLU A 20 16.35 -2.97 -8.30
CA GLU A 20 16.68 -3.53 -6.98
C GLU A 20 16.08 -2.66 -5.87
N SER A 21 16.34 -1.36 -5.90
CA SER A 21 15.84 -0.44 -4.88
C SER A 21 14.32 -0.37 -4.89
N THR A 22 13.70 -0.26 -6.06
CA THR A 22 12.24 -0.15 -6.18
C THR A 22 11.55 -1.40 -5.64
N LEU A 23 12.01 -2.60 -6.03
CA LEU A 23 11.41 -3.85 -5.60
C LEU A 23 11.71 -4.17 -4.12
N SER A 24 12.89 -3.80 -3.63
CA SER A 24 13.23 -3.87 -2.21
C SER A 24 12.25 -3.06 -1.37
N TYR A 25 11.97 -1.80 -1.73
CA TYR A 25 11.00 -0.98 -1.02
C TYR A 25 9.58 -1.57 -1.03
N LEU A 26 9.13 -2.17 -2.15
CA LEU A 26 7.84 -2.87 -2.17
C LEU A 26 7.81 -4.00 -1.14
N HIS A 27 8.87 -4.81 -1.04
CA HIS A 27 8.98 -5.85 -0.02
C HIS A 27 9.06 -5.29 1.40
N GLU A 28 9.81 -4.21 1.61
CA GLU A 28 9.90 -3.52 2.92
C GLU A 28 8.51 -3.02 3.39
N PHE A 29 7.66 -2.55 2.48
CA PHE A 29 6.28 -2.18 2.75
C PHE A 29 5.34 -3.38 2.94
N GLY A 30 5.82 -4.63 2.76
CA GLY A 30 5.07 -5.86 3.00
C GLY A 30 4.41 -6.48 1.77
N PHE A 31 4.61 -5.92 0.57
CA PHE A 31 4.08 -6.52 -0.65
C PHE A 31 4.83 -7.81 -1.01
N GLY A 32 4.11 -8.79 -1.55
CA GLY A 32 4.67 -10.09 -1.92
C GLY A 32 4.89 -11.03 -0.74
N GLN A 33 4.42 -10.70 0.46
CA GLN A 33 4.57 -11.45 1.71
C GLN A 33 3.21 -11.70 2.38
N TYR A 34 3.11 -12.71 3.24
CA TYR A 34 1.96 -12.83 4.15
C TYR A 34 2.02 -11.76 5.22
N THR A 35 0.86 -11.29 5.68
CA THR A 35 0.80 -10.25 6.72
C THR A 35 1.17 -10.79 8.11
N GLY A 36 1.09 -12.10 8.31
CA GLY A 36 1.32 -12.75 9.61
C GLY A 36 0.08 -12.78 10.51
N LEU A 37 -1.11 -12.51 9.97
CA LEU A 37 -2.39 -12.65 10.69
C LEU A 37 -2.95 -14.08 10.70
N ASP A 38 -2.30 -15.01 9.99
CA ASP A 38 -2.74 -16.41 9.84
C ASP A 38 -4.22 -16.55 9.44
N LEU A 39 -4.68 -15.64 8.56
CA LEU A 39 -6.05 -15.65 8.07
C LEU A 39 -6.25 -16.73 7.02
N PRO A 40 -7.28 -17.58 7.12
CA PRO A 40 -7.60 -18.54 6.10
C PRO A 40 -7.82 -17.86 4.74
N GLY A 41 -7.15 -18.37 3.69
CA GLY A 41 -7.28 -17.84 2.33
C GLY A 41 -6.47 -16.58 2.04
N GLU A 42 -5.62 -16.11 2.97
CA GLU A 42 -4.71 -15.01 2.68
C GLU A 42 -3.76 -15.40 1.54
N THR A 43 -3.60 -14.49 0.56
CA THR A 43 -2.62 -14.62 -0.52
C THR A 43 -1.51 -13.61 -0.31
N ARG A 44 -0.26 -13.99 -0.55
CA ARG A 44 0.89 -13.07 -0.48
C ARG A 44 0.97 -12.10 -1.67
N GLY A 45 0.07 -12.26 -2.66
CA GLY A 45 0.20 -11.53 -3.91
C GLY A 45 1.42 -11.98 -4.72
N PHE A 46 1.81 -11.18 -5.71
CA PHE A 46 2.92 -11.50 -6.59
C PHE A 46 3.70 -10.26 -6.99
N ILE A 47 5.02 -10.29 -6.84
CA ILE A 47 5.98 -9.32 -7.36
C ILE A 47 7.14 -10.11 -7.96
N ARG A 48 7.55 -9.77 -9.19
CA ARG A 48 8.74 -10.39 -9.82
C ARG A 48 10.02 -9.94 -9.11
N SER A 49 11.02 -10.81 -9.12
CA SER A 49 12.36 -10.46 -8.61
C SER A 49 13.09 -9.52 -9.59
N ALA A 50 14.07 -8.78 -9.07
CA ALA A 50 14.86 -7.83 -9.86
C ALA A 50 15.61 -8.50 -11.01
N GLU A 51 16.08 -9.75 -10.81
CA GLU A 51 16.82 -10.52 -11.81
C GLU A 51 15.91 -10.99 -12.96
N SER A 52 14.65 -11.31 -12.68
CA SER A 52 13.72 -11.89 -13.65
C SER A 52 12.83 -10.87 -14.35
N ILE A 53 12.64 -9.68 -13.77
CA ILE A 53 11.71 -8.67 -14.29
C ILE A 53 12.25 -8.01 -15.57
N LYS A 54 11.44 -8.05 -16.63
CA LYS A 54 11.76 -7.36 -17.88
C LYS A 54 11.51 -5.86 -17.77
N THR A 55 12.14 -5.07 -18.63
CA THR A 55 12.03 -3.59 -18.59
C THR A 55 10.59 -3.08 -18.65
N ILE A 56 9.75 -3.66 -19.51
CA ILE A 56 8.34 -3.27 -19.62
C ILE A 56 7.54 -3.66 -18.38
N GLU A 57 7.78 -4.86 -17.83
CA GLU A 57 7.13 -5.34 -16.61
C GLU A 57 7.53 -4.46 -15.41
N PHE A 58 8.79 -4.05 -15.32
CA PHE A 58 9.26 -3.12 -14.31
C PHE A 58 8.58 -1.76 -14.42
N ALA A 59 8.48 -1.21 -15.64
CA ALA A 59 7.75 0.04 -15.86
C ALA A 59 6.28 -0.05 -15.42
N THR A 60 5.61 -1.16 -15.72
CA THR A 60 4.19 -1.37 -15.34
C THR A 60 4.03 -1.64 -13.85
N THR A 61 4.96 -2.33 -13.21
CA THR A 61 4.98 -2.55 -11.74
C THR A 61 5.08 -1.21 -10.99
N ALA A 62 5.81 -0.24 -11.51
CA ALA A 62 5.98 1.07 -10.91
C ALA A 62 4.67 1.87 -10.70
N PHE A 63 3.62 1.54 -11.45
CA PHE A 63 2.28 2.12 -11.27
C PHE A 63 1.18 1.10 -10.92
N GLY A 64 1.59 -0.10 -10.48
CA GLY A 64 0.69 -1.10 -9.92
C GLY A 64 0.02 -2.04 -10.93
N GLN A 65 0.50 -2.07 -12.19
CA GLN A 65 0.02 -2.98 -13.22
C GLN A 65 0.93 -4.19 -13.28
N GLY A 66 1.29 -5.06 -13.11
CA GLY A 66 2.31 -6.15 -13.20
C GLY A 66 2.65 -6.78 -11.86
N ALA A 67 1.99 -6.31 -10.79
CA ALA A 67 2.06 -6.89 -9.46
C ALA A 67 0.65 -7.14 -8.93
N THR A 68 0.51 -8.06 -7.98
CA THR A 68 -0.76 -8.28 -7.27
C THR A 68 -0.55 -8.14 -5.77
N ALA A 69 -1.53 -7.56 -5.09
CA ALA A 69 -1.55 -7.39 -3.65
C ALA A 69 -2.96 -7.66 -3.11
N ASN A 70 -3.05 -8.08 -1.87
CA ASN A 70 -4.32 -8.15 -1.16
C ASN A 70 -4.65 -6.82 -0.45
N ALA A 71 -5.89 -6.67 0.02
CA ALA A 71 -6.35 -5.44 0.66
C ALA A 71 -5.61 -5.15 1.98
N LEU A 72 -5.21 -6.18 2.72
CA LEU A 72 -4.46 -6.03 3.97
C LEU A 72 -3.06 -5.46 3.70
N GLN A 73 -2.35 -5.95 2.68
CA GLN A 73 -1.04 -5.41 2.30
C GLN A 73 -1.13 -3.93 1.94
N LEU A 74 -2.18 -3.52 1.19
CA LEU A 74 -2.39 -2.11 0.87
C LEU A 74 -2.66 -1.27 2.12
N ALA A 75 -3.51 -1.76 3.04
CA ALA A 75 -3.79 -1.08 4.30
C ALA A 75 -2.53 -0.95 5.16
N TYR A 76 -1.74 -2.02 5.25
CA TYR A 76 -0.48 -2.05 6.00
C TYR A 76 0.55 -1.06 5.48
N ALA A 77 0.79 -1.09 4.19
CA ALA A 77 1.73 -0.17 3.54
C ALA A 77 1.30 1.29 3.75
N THR A 78 -0.01 1.56 3.68
CA THR A 78 -0.56 2.90 3.90
C THR A 78 -0.46 3.30 5.36
N ALA A 79 -0.80 2.40 6.30
CA ALA A 79 -0.67 2.64 7.74
C ALA A 79 0.77 2.93 8.16
N ALA A 80 1.77 2.29 7.55
CA ALA A 80 3.17 2.61 7.82
C ALA A 80 3.51 4.05 7.49
N LEU A 81 2.94 4.65 6.43
CA LEU A 81 3.12 6.07 6.13
C LEU A 81 2.45 6.97 7.17
N GLY A 82 1.27 6.61 7.67
CA GLY A 82 0.58 7.33 8.74
C GLY A 82 1.23 7.16 10.12
N ASN A 83 2.08 6.16 10.29
CA ASN A 83 2.80 5.86 11.52
C ASN A 83 4.30 6.17 11.38
N ASP A 84 4.63 7.38 10.95
CA ASP A 84 6.00 7.88 10.81
C ASP A 84 6.97 6.93 10.06
N GLY A 85 6.45 6.18 9.11
CA GLY A 85 7.20 5.23 8.31
C GLY A 85 7.48 3.89 9.00
N ALA A 86 6.94 3.67 10.17
CA ALA A 86 7.07 2.43 10.92
C ALA A 86 5.93 1.45 10.59
N ARG A 87 6.28 0.30 9.99
CA ARG A 87 5.35 -0.81 9.79
C ARG A 87 5.19 -1.58 11.09
N MET A 88 3.95 -1.73 11.55
CA MET A 88 3.63 -2.46 12.78
C MET A 88 3.39 -3.94 12.48
N ARG A 89 3.59 -4.81 13.48
CA ARG A 89 3.05 -6.17 13.40
C ARG A 89 1.53 -6.11 13.53
N PRO A 90 0.80 -6.83 12.66
CA PRO A 90 -0.65 -6.85 12.73
C PRO A 90 -1.15 -7.59 13.98
N ILE A 91 -2.21 -7.10 14.59
CA ILE A 91 -2.87 -7.72 15.72
C ILE A 91 -4.35 -7.89 15.36
N LEU A 92 -4.81 -9.14 15.29
CA LEU A 92 -6.23 -9.46 15.14
C LEU A 92 -6.88 -9.72 16.50
N ILE A 93 -6.18 -10.47 17.37
CA ILE A 93 -6.66 -10.81 18.71
C ILE A 93 -5.90 -9.95 19.71
N LYS A 94 -6.60 -9.02 20.35
CA LYS A 94 -6.01 -8.14 21.35
C LYS A 94 -5.76 -8.88 22.66
N GLU A 95 -6.75 -9.62 23.12
CA GLU A 95 -6.69 -10.35 24.39
C GLU A 95 -7.50 -11.64 24.29
N VAL A 96 -7.07 -12.66 25.04
CA VAL A 96 -7.82 -13.89 25.29
C VAL A 96 -8.03 -13.99 26.79
N HIS A 97 -9.26 -14.25 27.23
CA HIS A 97 -9.63 -14.40 28.61
C HIS A 97 -10.06 -15.84 28.90
N ASN A 98 -9.82 -16.31 30.13
CA ASN A 98 -10.39 -17.57 30.62
C ASN A 98 -11.85 -17.38 31.04
N GLU A 99 -12.50 -18.47 31.54
CA GLU A 99 -13.89 -18.46 32.02
C GLU A 99 -14.13 -17.56 33.25
N HIS A 100 -13.05 -17.18 33.95
CA HIS A 100 -13.12 -16.30 35.14
C HIS A 100 -12.84 -14.82 34.74
N GLY A 101 -12.64 -14.53 33.48
CA GLY A 101 -12.35 -13.16 32.98
C GLY A 101 -10.90 -12.72 33.13
N GLU A 102 -10.00 -13.60 33.52
CA GLU A 102 -8.56 -13.29 33.62
C GLU A 102 -7.90 -13.35 32.27
N VAL A 103 -7.02 -12.38 31.98
CA VAL A 103 -6.27 -12.31 30.73
C VAL A 103 -5.21 -13.41 30.70
N ILE A 104 -5.33 -14.36 29.78
CA ILE A 104 -4.34 -15.44 29.58
C ILE A 104 -3.38 -15.13 28.44
N VAL A 105 -3.80 -14.33 27.45
CA VAL A 105 -2.95 -13.83 26.36
C VAL A 105 -3.27 -12.36 26.13
N ARG A 106 -2.24 -11.54 25.96
CA ARG A 106 -2.36 -10.15 25.55
C ARG A 106 -1.36 -9.84 24.43
N SER A 107 -1.86 -9.36 23.30
CA SER A 107 -1.04 -8.86 22.22
C SER A 107 -0.67 -7.40 22.48
N THR A 108 0.59 -7.05 22.29
CA THR A 108 1.08 -5.67 22.41
C THR A 108 1.53 -5.15 21.05
N PRO A 109 1.24 -3.89 20.70
CA PRO A 109 1.75 -3.29 19.48
C PRO A 109 3.28 -3.33 19.44
N THR A 110 3.83 -3.86 18.35
CA THR A 110 5.28 -3.91 18.13
C THR A 110 5.61 -3.43 16.72
N ILE A 111 6.71 -2.66 16.60
CA ILE A 111 7.24 -2.27 15.29
C ILE A 111 7.87 -3.51 14.67
N ASP A 112 7.46 -3.81 13.44
CA ASP A 112 8.07 -4.86 12.62
C ASP A 112 9.28 -4.29 11.87
N LYS A 113 9.12 -3.13 11.25
CA LYS A 113 10.16 -2.50 10.44
C LYS A 113 9.98 -0.98 10.35
N GLN A 114 11.07 -0.23 10.48
CA GLN A 114 11.14 1.18 10.03
C GLN A 114 11.44 1.19 8.54
N VAL A 115 10.43 1.40 7.69
CA VAL A 115 10.56 1.30 6.23
C VAL A 115 11.15 2.57 5.64
N VAL A 116 10.69 3.72 6.09
CA VAL A 116 11.19 5.05 5.70
C VAL A 116 11.33 5.93 6.93
N SER A 117 12.11 7.02 6.83
CA SER A 117 12.22 7.96 7.94
C SER A 117 10.89 8.67 8.23
N PRO A 118 10.63 9.13 9.47
CA PRO A 118 9.45 9.93 9.80
C PRO A 118 9.26 11.11 8.85
N ARG A 119 10.33 11.83 8.55
CA ARG A 119 10.31 12.97 7.61
C ARG A 119 9.82 12.55 6.22
N THR A 120 10.28 11.41 5.70
CA THR A 120 9.88 10.89 4.38
C THR A 120 8.41 10.49 4.38
N ALA A 121 7.95 9.82 5.45
CA ALA A 121 6.56 9.43 5.63
C ALA A 121 5.64 10.66 5.62
N GLN A 122 5.91 11.65 6.46
CA GLN A 122 5.15 12.90 6.56
C GLN A 122 5.12 13.66 5.24
N GLN A 123 6.26 13.79 4.54
CA GLN A 123 6.30 14.41 3.22
C GLN A 123 5.43 13.65 2.20
N THR A 124 5.40 12.32 2.28
CA THR A 124 4.58 11.49 1.40
C THR A 124 3.09 11.69 1.71
N VAL A 125 2.70 11.72 2.98
CA VAL A 125 1.31 11.99 3.40
C VAL A 125 0.85 13.36 2.91
N VAL A 126 1.66 14.41 3.06
CA VAL A 126 1.35 15.76 2.53
C VAL A 126 1.15 15.73 1.00
N MET A 127 1.97 14.97 0.27
CA MET A 127 1.74 14.79 -1.17
C MET A 127 0.44 14.03 -1.46
N MET A 128 0.09 13.03 -0.65
CA MET A 128 -1.15 12.25 -0.79
C MET A 128 -2.40 13.08 -0.50
N GLU A 129 -2.35 14.10 0.38
CA GLU A 129 -3.46 15.04 0.60
C GLU A 129 -3.85 15.79 -0.68
N THR A 130 -2.89 16.07 -1.57
CA THR A 130 -3.18 16.76 -2.83
C THR A 130 -4.11 15.96 -3.76
N VAL A 131 -4.26 14.65 -3.53
CA VAL A 131 -5.12 13.75 -4.32
C VAL A 131 -6.61 14.06 -4.08
N THR A 132 -6.99 14.46 -2.87
CA THR A 132 -8.36 14.83 -2.51
C THR A 132 -8.67 16.30 -2.78
N GLN A 133 -7.66 17.12 -3.05
CA GLN A 133 -7.83 18.55 -3.34
C GLN A 133 -8.35 18.79 -4.76
N GLU A 134 -8.67 20.06 -5.08
CA GLU A 134 -9.12 20.48 -6.41
C GLU A 134 -8.11 20.05 -7.48
N GLY A 135 -8.61 19.41 -8.54
CA GLY A 135 -7.78 18.85 -9.60
C GLY A 135 -7.03 17.56 -9.23
N GLY A 136 -7.23 16.98 -8.05
CA GLY A 136 -6.78 15.62 -7.69
C GLY A 136 -7.75 14.55 -8.19
N THR A 137 -7.30 13.28 -8.16
CA THR A 137 -8.08 12.14 -8.67
C THR A 137 -9.05 11.54 -7.64
N GLY A 138 -8.90 11.88 -6.34
CA GLY A 138 -9.69 11.35 -5.23
C GLY A 138 -10.64 12.36 -4.59
N LYS A 139 -11.14 13.33 -5.33
CA LYS A 139 -12.00 14.41 -4.85
C LYS A 139 -13.25 13.92 -4.11
N SER A 140 -13.84 12.81 -4.56
CA SER A 140 -15.00 12.17 -3.93
C SER A 140 -14.74 11.55 -2.56
N ALA A 141 -13.45 11.37 -2.18
CA ALA A 141 -13.07 10.84 -0.88
C ALA A 141 -12.89 11.94 0.21
N ARG A 142 -13.25 13.18 -0.08
CA ARG A 142 -13.25 14.26 0.92
C ARG A 142 -14.23 13.97 2.05
N VAL A 143 -13.77 14.24 3.27
CA VAL A 143 -14.62 14.20 4.47
C VAL A 143 -14.66 15.62 5.03
N PRO A 144 -15.86 16.26 5.11
CA PRO A 144 -15.98 17.60 5.67
C PRO A 144 -15.41 17.67 7.10
N GLY A 145 -14.58 18.67 7.37
CA GLY A 145 -13.95 18.87 8.67
C GLY A 145 -12.66 18.07 8.89
N PHE A 146 -12.26 17.21 7.94
CA PHE A 146 -11.03 16.41 8.06
C PHE A 146 -10.08 16.65 6.87
N ARG A 147 -8.78 16.59 7.15
CA ARG A 147 -7.76 16.45 6.11
C ARG A 147 -7.67 14.97 5.74
N VAL A 148 -7.72 14.68 4.45
CA VAL A 148 -7.71 13.31 3.93
C VAL A 148 -6.53 13.16 2.98
N ALA A 149 -5.60 12.28 3.33
CA ALA A 149 -4.54 11.84 2.44
C ALA A 149 -4.92 10.52 1.79
N GLY A 150 -4.60 10.31 0.52
CA GLY A 150 -4.91 9.02 -0.10
C GLY A 150 -4.44 8.88 -1.53
N LYS A 151 -4.77 7.73 -2.10
CA LYS A 151 -4.44 7.39 -3.49
C LYS A 151 -5.53 6.53 -4.12
N THR A 152 -5.95 6.93 -5.31
CA THR A 152 -6.79 6.12 -6.20
C THR A 152 -5.94 5.13 -6.98
N GLY A 153 -6.46 3.94 -7.22
CA GLY A 153 -5.90 2.95 -8.14
C GLY A 153 -6.95 2.50 -9.16
N THR A 154 -6.52 2.24 -10.38
CA THR A 154 -7.35 1.61 -11.41
C THR A 154 -6.46 0.63 -12.17
N ALA A 155 -6.70 -0.66 -11.99
CA ALA A 155 -5.99 -1.73 -12.67
C ALA A 155 -6.90 -2.47 -13.65
N GLN A 156 -6.38 -2.86 -14.79
CA GLN A 156 -7.08 -3.76 -15.70
C GLN A 156 -7.04 -5.18 -15.13
N LYS A 157 -8.14 -5.92 -15.24
CA LYS A 157 -8.15 -7.34 -14.89
C LYS A 157 -7.38 -8.16 -15.93
N ALA A 158 -6.76 -9.24 -15.48
CA ALA A 158 -6.20 -10.23 -16.40
C ALA A 158 -7.33 -10.82 -17.26
N ASP A 159 -7.07 -10.95 -18.57
CA ASP A 159 -7.97 -11.64 -19.49
C ASP A 159 -7.65 -13.14 -19.47
N PRO A 160 -8.66 -14.04 -19.33
CA PRO A 160 -8.43 -15.48 -19.40
C PRO A 160 -7.78 -15.96 -20.71
N LYS A 161 -7.90 -15.17 -21.77
CA LYS A 161 -7.27 -15.44 -23.09
C LYS A 161 -5.82 -14.92 -23.18
N GLY A 162 -5.30 -14.32 -22.11
CA GLY A 162 -3.98 -13.71 -22.03
C GLY A 162 -4.02 -12.17 -22.13
N GLY A 163 -3.04 -11.51 -21.48
CA GLY A 163 -3.00 -10.05 -21.43
C GLY A 163 -3.97 -9.44 -20.40
N TYR A 164 -4.49 -8.27 -20.70
CA TYR A 164 -5.39 -7.50 -19.83
C TYR A 164 -6.72 -7.20 -20.53
N SER A 165 -7.83 -7.26 -19.79
CA SER A 165 -9.16 -6.92 -20.27
C SER A 165 -9.21 -5.45 -20.71
N GLU A 166 -9.82 -5.19 -21.85
CA GLU A 166 -10.06 -3.82 -22.32
C GLU A 166 -11.17 -3.12 -21.55
N THR A 167 -12.11 -3.87 -21.01
CA THR A 167 -13.33 -3.36 -20.35
C THR A 167 -13.30 -3.49 -18.84
N ASP A 168 -12.78 -4.60 -18.31
CA ASP A 168 -12.87 -4.92 -16.89
C ASP A 168 -11.74 -4.30 -16.09
N ARG A 169 -12.11 -3.58 -15.03
CA ARG A 169 -11.18 -2.87 -14.18
C ARG A 169 -11.47 -3.14 -12.70
N ILE A 170 -10.42 -3.03 -11.89
CA ILE A 170 -10.51 -2.98 -10.43
C ILE A 170 -10.22 -1.55 -10.01
N GLY A 171 -11.20 -0.88 -9.43
CA GLY A 171 -11.01 0.40 -8.74
C GLY A 171 -10.60 0.16 -7.29
N SER A 172 -9.63 0.92 -6.81
CA SER A 172 -9.18 0.87 -5.42
C SER A 172 -8.97 2.26 -4.86
N TRP A 173 -9.08 2.36 -3.55
CA TRP A 173 -8.76 3.56 -2.78
C TRP A 173 -8.05 3.14 -1.49
N VAL A 174 -7.00 3.87 -1.15
CA VAL A 174 -6.38 3.84 0.18
C VAL A 174 -6.30 5.25 0.73
N GLY A 175 -6.51 5.41 2.03
CA GLY A 175 -6.49 6.74 2.64
C GLY A 175 -6.20 6.71 4.12
N LEU A 176 -5.76 7.88 4.63
CA LEU A 176 -5.49 8.19 6.02
C LEU A 176 -6.40 9.36 6.41
N VAL A 177 -7.10 9.23 7.54
CA VAL A 177 -8.05 10.23 8.05
C VAL A 177 -8.01 10.19 9.60
N PRO A 178 -7.72 11.31 10.23
CA PRO A 178 -7.16 12.57 9.71
C PRO A 178 -5.74 12.35 9.16
N ALA A 179 -5.32 13.15 8.19
CA ALA A 179 -4.01 12.97 7.54
C ALA A 179 -2.82 13.35 8.45
N GLU A 180 -3.04 14.19 9.45
CA GLU A 180 -2.04 14.67 10.40
C GLU A 180 -1.73 13.71 11.55
N ASP A 181 -2.67 12.86 11.91
CA ASP A 181 -2.58 11.88 13.01
C ASP A 181 -3.65 10.80 12.77
N PRO A 182 -3.40 9.90 11.83
CA PRO A 182 -4.37 8.89 11.38
C PRO A 182 -4.49 7.68 12.31
#